data_bf985f81c7ff3690a96286792d8a31c7
#
_entry.id   bf985f81c7ff3690a96286792d8a31c7
#
_cell.length_a   1.000
_cell.length_b   1.000
_cell.length_c   1.000
_cell.angle_alpha   90.00
_cell.angle_beta   90.00
_cell.angle_gamma   90.00
#
_symmetry.space_group_name_H-M   'P 1'
#
loop_
_entity.id
_entity.type
_entity.pdbx_description
1 polymer ?
#
loop_
_entity_poly.entity_id
_entity_poly.type
_entity_poly.pdbx_seq_one_letter_code
_entity_poly.pdbx_strand_id
1 'polypeptide(L)'
;MSERIIKWGFIGCGEVTKYKSGPAFQKIENSEVVAVMSRNGDKAKTYAKERGIPKWYDDAQELIDDEEVNAVYIATPPSSHATYAIMSMKAGKPVYIEKPMAVTYEECCRINRISQETGVPCFVAYYRRYLPSVSYTHLTLPTN
;
A
#
# COMPACT_ATOMS: atom_id res chain seq x y z
N MET A 1 13.38 -4.43 -23.82
CA MET A 1 12.42 -4.94 -22.82
C MET A 1 11.46 -3.82 -22.41
N SER A 2 10.19 -4.11 -22.44
CA SER A 2 9.21 -3.15 -21.92
C SER A 2 9.36 -3.03 -20.40
N GLU A 3 9.43 -1.81 -19.92
CA GLU A 3 9.46 -1.57 -18.49
C GLU A 3 8.11 -1.98 -17.88
N ARG A 4 8.17 -2.67 -16.75
CA ARG A 4 6.97 -3.15 -16.08
C ARG A 4 6.26 -2.00 -15.38
N ILE A 5 4.99 -1.80 -15.72
CA ILE A 5 4.17 -0.78 -15.06
C ILE A 5 3.59 -1.34 -13.77
N ILE A 6 3.76 -0.61 -12.67
CA ILE A 6 3.13 -0.96 -11.41
C ILE A 6 1.72 -0.39 -11.42
N LYS A 7 0.74 -1.26 -11.32
CA LYS A 7 -0.68 -0.90 -11.29
C LYS A 7 -1.22 -1.07 -9.89
N TRP A 8 -1.34 0.03 -9.19
CA TRP A 8 -1.67 0.07 -7.78
C TRP A 8 -3.17 -0.07 -7.53
N GLY A 9 -3.52 -0.85 -6.53
CA GLY A 9 -4.82 -0.81 -5.87
C GLY A 9 -4.65 -0.16 -4.50
N PHE A 10 -5.41 0.89 -4.24
CA PHE A 10 -5.39 1.59 -2.96
C PHE A 10 -6.48 1.04 -2.04
N ILE A 11 -6.11 0.56 -0.88
CA ILE A 11 -7.04 0.21 0.19
C ILE A 11 -7.02 1.34 1.20
N GLY A 12 -8.08 2.17 1.18
CA GLY A 12 -8.22 3.35 2.00
C GLY A 12 -8.25 4.63 1.18
N CYS A 13 -9.17 5.54 1.52
CA CYS A 13 -9.38 6.82 0.84
C CYS A 13 -9.27 7.99 1.83
N GLY A 14 -8.36 7.89 2.81
CA GLY A 14 -8.18 8.91 3.83
C GLY A 14 -7.34 10.09 3.36
N GLU A 15 -7.08 11.02 4.26
CA GLU A 15 -6.33 12.23 3.95
C GLU A 15 -4.91 11.94 3.45
N VAL A 16 -4.27 10.90 3.96
CA VAL A 16 -2.90 10.53 3.54
C VAL A 16 -2.87 10.20 2.06
N THR A 17 -3.82 9.38 1.58
CA THR A 17 -3.91 9.04 0.17
C THR A 17 -4.35 10.23 -0.68
N LYS A 18 -5.17 11.11 -0.12
CA LYS A 18 -5.71 12.25 -0.85
C LYS A 18 -4.68 13.36 -1.08
N TYR A 19 -3.91 13.71 -0.05
CA TYR A 19 -3.05 14.89 -0.10
C TYR A 19 -1.55 14.59 -0.08
N LYS A 20 -1.14 13.46 0.48
CA LYS A 20 0.29 13.16 0.67
C LYS A 20 0.81 12.12 -0.32
N SER A 21 0.46 10.87 -0.12
CA SER A 21 1.05 9.78 -0.91
C SER A 21 0.35 9.51 -2.23
N GLY A 22 -0.98 9.62 -2.27
CA GLY A 22 -1.75 9.30 -3.47
C GLY A 22 -1.27 10.01 -4.74
N PRO A 23 -1.14 11.35 -4.72
CA PRO A 23 -0.66 12.06 -5.90
C PRO A 23 0.73 11.63 -6.37
N ALA A 24 1.61 11.25 -5.44
CA ALA A 24 2.96 10.79 -5.79
C ALA A 24 2.93 9.52 -6.64
N PHE A 25 2.04 8.57 -6.32
CA PHE A 25 1.90 7.33 -7.09
C PHE A 25 1.47 7.57 -8.53
N GLN A 26 0.71 8.64 -8.78
CA GLN A 26 0.25 8.98 -10.12
C GLN A 26 1.27 9.80 -10.93
N LYS A 27 2.28 10.38 -10.26
CA LYS A 27 3.30 11.22 -10.90
C LYS A 27 4.57 10.46 -11.25
N ILE A 28 4.80 9.32 -10.63
CA ILE A 28 6.00 8.52 -10.88
C ILE A 28 5.85 7.78 -12.21
N GLU A 29 6.90 7.82 -13.03
CA GLU A 29 6.96 7.06 -14.26
C GLU A 29 6.81 5.56 -13.97
N ASN A 30 6.10 4.84 -14.82
CA ASN A 30 5.82 3.42 -14.68
C ASN A 30 4.98 3.06 -13.43
N SER A 31 4.18 4.01 -12.96
CA SER A 31 3.29 3.83 -11.81
C SER A 31 1.91 4.40 -12.13
N GLU A 32 0.88 3.59 -11.98
CA GLU A 32 -0.51 3.98 -12.20
C GLU A 32 -1.34 3.53 -11.01
N VAL A 33 -2.39 4.28 -10.70
CA VAL A 33 -3.40 3.87 -9.73
C VAL A 33 -4.63 3.45 -10.52
N VAL A 34 -4.95 2.16 -10.52
CA VAL A 34 -6.04 1.61 -11.34
C VAL A 34 -7.31 1.35 -10.56
N ALA A 35 -7.23 1.22 -9.25
CA ALA A 35 -8.39 0.94 -8.39
C ALA A 35 -8.21 1.54 -7.00
N VAL A 36 -9.32 1.84 -6.36
CA VAL A 36 -9.35 2.36 -5.00
C VAL A 36 -10.50 1.72 -4.24
N MET A 37 -10.32 1.47 -2.96
CA MET A 37 -11.32 0.85 -2.11
C MET A 37 -11.53 1.65 -0.83
N SER A 38 -12.79 1.78 -0.43
CA SER A 38 -13.20 2.23 0.89
C SER A 38 -14.43 1.42 1.29
N ARG A 39 -14.55 1.09 2.58
CA ARG A 39 -15.77 0.43 3.07
C ARG A 39 -17.02 1.27 2.83
N ASN A 40 -16.84 2.59 2.73
CA ASN A 40 -17.90 3.49 2.26
C ASN A 40 -17.76 3.62 0.74
N GLY A 41 -18.62 2.93 -0.01
CA GLY A 41 -18.57 2.91 -1.47
C GLY A 41 -18.70 4.29 -2.11
N ASP A 42 -19.53 5.17 -1.56
CA ASP A 42 -19.70 6.54 -2.07
C ASP A 42 -18.39 7.32 -1.94
N LYS A 43 -17.66 7.12 -0.86
CA LYS A 43 -16.36 7.74 -0.64
C LYS A 43 -15.33 7.23 -1.65
N ALA A 44 -15.32 5.93 -1.92
CA ALA A 44 -14.43 5.33 -2.91
C ALA A 44 -14.75 5.85 -4.31
N LYS A 45 -16.02 5.92 -4.66
CA LYS A 45 -16.49 6.41 -5.96
C LYS A 45 -16.10 7.88 -6.16
N THR A 46 -16.32 8.70 -5.17
CA THR A 46 -15.98 10.13 -5.22
C THR A 46 -14.47 10.32 -5.36
N TYR A 47 -13.69 9.58 -4.58
CA TYR A 47 -12.22 9.63 -4.65
C TYR A 47 -11.73 9.24 -6.04
N ALA A 48 -12.25 8.15 -6.59
CA ALA A 48 -11.88 7.68 -7.91
C ALA A 48 -12.18 8.73 -8.98
N LYS A 49 -13.36 9.35 -8.92
CA LYS A 49 -13.77 10.39 -9.86
C LYS A 49 -12.86 11.62 -9.78
N GLU A 50 -12.57 12.09 -8.57
CA GLU A 50 -11.72 13.27 -8.36
C GLU A 50 -10.29 13.05 -8.82
N ARG A 51 -9.78 11.83 -8.76
CA ARG A 51 -8.40 11.49 -9.07
C ARG A 51 -8.20 10.84 -10.44
N GLY A 52 -9.27 10.64 -11.18
CA GLY A 52 -9.18 9.99 -12.49
C GLY A 52 -8.83 8.52 -12.43
N ILE A 53 -9.23 7.84 -11.35
CA ILE A 53 -8.98 6.41 -11.17
C ILE A 53 -10.15 5.64 -11.79
N PRO A 54 -9.88 4.68 -12.69
CA PRO A 54 -10.96 4.04 -13.46
C PRO A 54 -11.89 3.12 -12.67
N LYS A 55 -11.41 2.54 -11.56
CA LYS A 55 -12.19 1.57 -10.78
C LYS A 55 -12.28 1.93 -9.31
N TRP A 56 -13.39 1.56 -8.69
CA TRP A 56 -13.56 1.69 -7.24
C TRP A 56 -14.29 0.47 -6.70
N TYR A 57 -14.02 0.14 -5.44
CA TYR A 57 -14.61 -1.01 -4.76
C TYR A 57 -14.99 -0.61 -3.33
N ASP A 58 -15.98 -1.30 -2.76
CA ASP A 58 -16.33 -1.17 -1.35
C ASP A 58 -15.92 -2.41 -0.54
N ASP A 59 -15.28 -3.36 -1.20
CA ASP A 59 -14.78 -4.60 -0.61
C ASP A 59 -13.32 -4.80 -1.00
N ALA A 60 -12.47 -5.04 0.00
CA ALA A 60 -11.03 -5.19 -0.24
C ALA A 60 -10.69 -6.42 -1.07
N GLN A 61 -11.42 -7.53 -0.88
CA GLN A 61 -11.16 -8.76 -1.62
C GLN A 61 -11.39 -8.54 -3.12
N GLU A 62 -12.44 -7.81 -3.48
CA GLU A 62 -12.73 -7.50 -4.88
C GLU A 62 -11.58 -6.71 -5.53
N LEU A 63 -11.03 -5.73 -4.80
CA LEU A 63 -9.88 -4.97 -5.30
C LEU A 63 -8.65 -5.87 -5.44
N ILE A 64 -8.38 -6.71 -4.43
CA ILE A 64 -7.23 -7.61 -4.42
C ILE A 64 -7.32 -8.63 -5.55
N ASP A 65 -8.53 -9.09 -5.87
CA ASP A 65 -8.76 -10.08 -6.93
C ASP A 65 -8.78 -9.47 -8.33
N ASP A 66 -8.76 -8.16 -8.46
CA ASP A 66 -8.72 -7.49 -9.76
C ASP A 66 -7.39 -7.80 -10.47
N GLU A 67 -7.47 -8.42 -11.62
CA GLU A 67 -6.28 -8.83 -12.39
C GLU A 67 -5.40 -7.68 -12.84
N GLU A 68 -5.95 -6.49 -12.97
CA GLU A 68 -5.16 -5.32 -13.33
C GLU A 68 -4.34 -4.77 -12.18
N VAL A 69 -4.73 -5.07 -10.92
CA VAL A 69 -3.97 -4.65 -9.75
C VAL A 69 -2.80 -5.62 -9.54
N ASN A 70 -1.59 -5.10 -9.64
CA ASN A 70 -0.39 -5.92 -9.41
C ASN A 70 0.43 -5.52 -8.18
N ALA A 71 -0.02 -4.49 -7.46
CA ALA A 71 0.55 -4.09 -6.17
C ALA A 71 -0.55 -3.41 -5.35
N VAL A 72 -0.49 -3.55 -4.04
CA VAL A 72 -1.51 -3.02 -3.12
C VAL A 72 -0.88 -2.02 -2.16
N TYR A 73 -1.48 -0.83 -2.08
CA TYR A 73 -1.11 0.18 -1.10
C TYR A 73 -2.18 0.24 -0.01
N ILE A 74 -1.77 0.05 1.24
CA ILE A 74 -2.68 0.03 2.39
C ILE A 74 -2.50 1.31 3.21
N ALA A 75 -3.55 2.13 3.26
CA ALA A 75 -3.57 3.40 3.97
C ALA A 75 -4.83 3.54 4.84
N THR A 76 -5.31 2.44 5.37
CA THR A 76 -6.39 2.40 6.35
C THR A 76 -5.83 2.64 7.76
N PRO A 77 -6.67 2.72 8.80
CA PRO A 77 -6.16 2.75 10.17
C PRO A 77 -5.31 1.52 10.50
N PRO A 78 -4.29 1.65 11.37
CA PRO A 78 -3.35 0.56 11.66
C PRO A 78 -4.00 -0.76 12.09
N SER A 79 -5.17 -0.71 12.70
CA SER A 79 -5.90 -1.90 13.16
C SER A 79 -6.28 -2.87 12.04
N SER A 80 -6.33 -2.41 10.81
CA SER A 80 -6.69 -3.23 9.64
C SER A 80 -5.49 -3.58 8.75
N HIS A 81 -4.30 -3.05 9.05
CA HIS A 81 -3.12 -3.25 8.20
C HIS A 81 -2.75 -4.73 8.04
N ALA A 82 -2.70 -5.47 9.14
CA ALA A 82 -2.30 -6.89 9.09
C ALA A 82 -3.28 -7.71 8.24
N THR A 83 -4.57 -7.50 8.43
CA THR A 83 -5.61 -8.22 7.67
C THR A 83 -5.45 -8.00 6.17
N TYR A 84 -5.37 -6.74 5.74
CA TYR A 84 -5.29 -6.43 4.32
C TYR A 84 -3.93 -6.82 3.70
N ALA A 85 -2.85 -6.68 4.46
CA ALA A 85 -1.53 -7.09 4.00
C ALA A 85 -1.47 -8.59 3.75
N ILE A 86 -1.99 -9.39 4.68
CA ILE A 86 -2.00 -10.85 4.57
C ILE A 86 -2.88 -11.30 3.40
N MET A 87 -4.07 -10.71 3.25
CA MET A 87 -4.94 -10.99 2.12
C MET A 87 -4.24 -10.74 0.79
N SER A 88 -3.56 -9.62 0.67
CA SER A 88 -2.87 -9.22 -0.56
C SER A 88 -1.70 -10.15 -0.89
N MET A 89 -0.88 -10.48 0.11
CA MET A 89 0.26 -11.37 -0.09
C MET A 89 -0.18 -12.79 -0.45
N LYS A 90 -1.26 -13.29 0.14
CA LYS A 90 -1.84 -14.59 -0.21
C LYS A 90 -2.36 -14.63 -1.65
N ALA A 91 -2.74 -13.48 -2.17
CA ALA A 91 -3.15 -13.34 -3.58
C ALA A 91 -1.95 -13.12 -4.52
N GLY A 92 -0.74 -13.17 -4.00
CA GLY A 92 0.48 -12.99 -4.78
C GLY A 92 0.83 -11.54 -5.11
N LYS A 93 0.25 -10.59 -4.40
CA LYS A 93 0.43 -9.16 -4.70
C LYS A 93 1.32 -8.46 -3.67
N PRO A 94 2.43 -7.85 -4.12
CA PRO A 94 3.29 -7.05 -3.25
C PRO A 94 2.51 -5.96 -2.52
N VAL A 95 2.91 -5.66 -1.30
CA VAL A 95 2.20 -4.75 -0.41
C VAL A 95 3.11 -3.61 0.03
N TYR A 96 2.56 -2.41 0.02
CA TYR A 96 3.16 -1.23 0.60
C TYR A 96 2.21 -0.69 1.67
N ILE A 97 2.65 -0.72 2.94
CA ILE A 97 1.79 -0.39 4.09
C ILE A 97 2.20 0.95 4.67
N GLU A 98 1.20 1.84 4.91
CA GLU A 98 1.45 3.07 5.66
C GLU A 98 1.88 2.77 7.09
N LYS A 99 2.70 3.63 7.64
CA LYS A 99 3.15 3.51 9.03
C LYS A 99 2.01 3.82 10.01
N PRO A 100 1.99 3.22 11.20
CA PRO A 100 2.82 2.10 11.62
C PRO A 100 2.39 0.80 10.92
N MET A 101 3.33 -0.12 10.78
CA MET A 101 3.10 -1.38 10.07
C MET A 101 1.87 -2.13 10.58
N ALA A 102 1.70 -2.17 11.90
CA ALA A 102 0.57 -2.80 12.56
C ALA A 102 0.42 -2.24 13.98
N VAL A 103 -0.60 -2.70 14.71
CA VAL A 103 -0.87 -2.23 16.09
C VAL A 103 0.03 -2.93 17.09
N THR A 104 0.32 -4.22 16.90
CA THR A 104 1.09 -5.03 17.84
C THR A 104 2.32 -5.64 17.18
N TYR A 105 3.29 -6.00 18.00
CA TYR A 105 4.48 -6.72 17.56
C TYR A 105 4.12 -8.07 16.93
N GLU A 106 3.15 -8.77 17.52
CA GLU A 106 2.69 -10.06 16.99
C GLU A 106 2.11 -9.92 15.58
N GLU A 107 1.37 -8.86 15.32
CA GLU A 107 0.86 -8.59 13.97
C GLU A 107 1.98 -8.34 12.98
N CYS A 108 3.00 -7.59 13.38
CA CYS A 108 4.19 -7.35 12.54
C CYS A 108 4.90 -8.66 12.22
N CYS A 109 5.04 -9.54 13.20
CA CYS A 109 5.64 -10.87 13.02
C CYS A 109 4.81 -11.72 12.05
N ARG A 110 3.48 -11.68 12.15
CA ARG A 110 2.60 -12.40 11.23
C ARG A 110 2.76 -11.91 9.80
N ILE A 111 2.80 -10.61 9.60
CA ILE A 111 2.98 -10.02 8.27
C ILE A 111 4.31 -10.50 7.68
N ASN A 112 5.39 -10.42 8.45
CA ASN A 112 6.71 -10.86 8.00
C ASN A 112 6.74 -12.35 7.68
N ARG A 113 6.11 -13.17 8.51
CA ARG A 113 6.04 -14.62 8.29
C ARG A 113 5.30 -14.94 7.00
N ILE A 114 4.15 -14.32 6.76
CA ILE A 114 3.38 -14.55 5.53
C ILE A 114 4.17 -14.08 4.30
N SER A 115 4.88 -12.96 4.40
CA SER A 115 5.76 -12.50 3.33
C SER A 115 6.82 -13.55 2.98
N GLN A 116 7.45 -14.15 4.00
CA GLN A 116 8.45 -15.19 3.81
C GLN A 116 7.84 -16.47 3.23
N GLU A 117 6.69 -16.90 3.75
CA GLU A 117 6.01 -18.12 3.29
C GLU A 117 5.51 -18.01 1.85
N THR A 118 4.99 -16.86 1.46
CA THR A 118 4.44 -16.64 0.12
C THR A 118 5.49 -16.22 -0.89
N GLY A 119 6.65 -15.71 -0.43
CA GLY A 119 7.65 -15.10 -1.29
C GLY A 119 7.24 -13.74 -1.84
N VAL A 120 6.16 -13.15 -1.32
CA VAL A 120 5.63 -11.86 -1.78
C VAL A 120 6.19 -10.75 -0.91
N PRO A 121 6.83 -9.72 -1.50
CA PRO A 121 7.42 -8.65 -0.71
C PRO A 121 6.39 -7.74 -0.04
N CYS A 122 6.77 -7.27 1.15
CA CYS A 122 6.00 -6.31 1.94
C CYS A 122 6.92 -5.17 2.35
N PHE A 123 6.51 -3.94 2.06
CA PHE A 123 7.27 -2.75 2.38
C PHE A 123 6.45 -1.84 3.30
N VAL A 124 7.13 -1.13 4.20
CA VAL A 124 6.48 -0.16 5.08
C VAL A 124 6.93 1.25 4.70
N ALA A 125 5.99 2.17 4.71
CA ALA A 125 6.22 3.54 4.24
C ALA A 125 6.94 4.39 5.29
N TYR A 126 8.19 4.09 5.56
CA TYR A 126 9.05 4.91 6.41
C TYR A 126 9.75 5.97 5.56
N TYR A 127 8.98 6.91 4.99
CA TYR A 127 9.50 7.90 4.06
C TYR A 127 10.61 8.78 4.65
N ARG A 128 10.58 9.02 5.96
CA ARG A 128 11.64 9.81 6.64
C ARG A 128 12.99 9.13 6.59
N ARG A 129 13.03 7.82 6.42
CA ARG A 129 14.26 7.05 6.29
C ARG A 129 15.12 7.52 5.10
N TYR A 130 14.48 8.04 4.07
CA TYR A 130 15.14 8.47 2.84
C TYR A 130 15.43 9.96 2.80
N LEU A 131 15.10 10.71 3.85
CA LEU A 131 15.52 12.10 3.98
C LEU A 131 17.02 12.14 4.29
N PRO A 132 17.80 13.08 3.72
CA PRO A 132 19.25 13.11 3.90
C PRO A 132 19.71 13.04 5.36
N SER A 133 19.06 13.79 6.25
CA SER A 133 19.41 13.81 7.68
C SER A 133 19.19 12.45 8.35
N VAL A 134 18.08 11.77 8.03
CA VAL A 134 17.74 10.47 8.62
C VAL A 134 18.62 9.38 8.02
N SER A 135 18.85 9.41 6.70
CA SER A 135 19.74 8.45 6.04
C SER A 135 21.16 8.52 6.59
N TYR A 136 21.68 9.72 6.82
CA TYR A 136 22.98 9.90 7.42
C TYR A 136 23.06 9.27 8.81
N THR A 137 22.08 9.56 9.66
CA THR A 137 21.99 8.99 11.00
C THR A 137 21.93 7.47 10.97
N HIS A 138 21.13 6.92 10.07
CA HIS A 138 20.97 5.47 9.90
C HIS A 138 22.29 4.80 9.50
N LEU A 139 23.09 5.45 8.65
CA LEU A 139 24.37 4.89 8.19
C LEU A 139 25.47 4.97 9.24
N THR A 140 25.41 5.95 10.16
CA THR A 140 26.45 6.19 11.15
C THR A 140 26.21 5.52 12.49
N LEU A 141 24.96 5.15 12.78
CA LEU A 141 24.60 4.49 14.04
C LEU A 141 24.56 2.98 13.89
N PRO A 142 25.00 2.21 14.92
CA PRO A 142 24.85 0.75 14.88
C PRO A 142 23.37 0.40 14.79
N THR A 143 23.02 -0.48 13.89
CA THR A 143 21.66 -1.00 13.77
C THR A 143 21.53 -2.26 14.60
N ASN A 144 20.63 -2.23 15.55
CA ASN A 144 20.29 -3.43 16.32
C ASN A 144 19.10 -4.11 15.69
#